data_d369722ed03bff2aec8991ee7a632ae6
#
_entry.id   d369722ed03bff2aec8991ee7a632ae6
#
_cell.length_a   1.000
_cell.length_b   1.000
_cell.length_c   1.000
_cell.angle_alpha   90.00
_cell.angle_beta   90.00
_cell.angle_gamma   90.00
#
_symmetry.space_group_name_H-M   'P 1'
#
loop_
_entity.id
_entity.type
_entity.pdbx_description
1 polymer ?
#
loop_
_entity_poly.entity_id
_entity_poly.type
_entity_poly.pdbx_seq_one_letter_code
_entity_poly.pdbx_strand_id
1 'polypeptide(L)'
;MVYIFAAHKGEVEHLIKKLSLGKRKTSFPFLQYEGEEILLTITGQGQINASVSVAATLQEEKAKKGDILLSLGSAALILGKNRTASEELMGRWFWIQKLEQQSTGRCFYPDLLYKLDFPEARLLTGDKISERASMEDGEISGEKLLLYDMESAAVFQAANF
;
A
#
# COMPACT_ATOMS: atom_id res chain seq x y z
N MET A 1 -15.81 10.26 -1.87
CA MET A 1 -15.29 9.54 -0.68
C MET A 1 -13.84 9.13 -0.91
N VAL A 2 -13.01 9.19 0.13
CA VAL A 2 -11.63 8.69 0.10
C VAL A 2 -11.53 7.49 1.04
N TYR A 3 -11.18 6.34 0.50
CA TYR A 3 -10.93 5.11 1.26
C TYR A 3 -9.43 4.95 1.46
N ILE A 4 -9.00 4.85 2.71
CA ILE A 4 -7.59 4.66 3.07
C ILE A 4 -7.44 3.28 3.71
N PHE A 5 -6.50 2.48 3.22
CA PHE A 5 -6.17 1.17 3.75
C PHE A 5 -4.73 1.14 4.22
N ALA A 6 -4.52 0.61 5.44
CA ALA A 6 -3.20 0.42 6.02
C ALA A 6 -3.16 -0.90 6.80
N ALA A 7 -2.01 -1.58 6.80
CA ALA A 7 -1.89 -2.85 7.50
C ALA A 7 -1.93 -2.67 9.03
N HIS A 8 -1.30 -1.64 9.54
CA HIS A 8 -1.19 -1.38 10.96
C HIS A 8 -1.59 0.05 11.33
N LYS A 9 -2.23 0.19 12.50
CA LYS A 9 -2.57 1.51 13.05
C LYS A 9 -1.33 2.42 13.18
N GLY A 10 -0.17 1.87 13.54
CA GLY A 10 1.07 2.62 13.69
C GLY A 10 1.51 3.37 12.44
N GLU A 11 1.22 2.85 11.26
CA GLU A 11 1.55 3.47 9.97
C GLU A 11 0.75 4.75 9.70
N VAL A 12 -0.45 4.82 10.26
CA VAL A 12 -1.42 5.89 9.99
C VAL A 12 -1.87 6.66 11.23
N GLU A 13 -1.29 6.39 12.40
CA GLU A 13 -1.71 7.04 13.65
C GLU A 13 -1.56 8.56 13.60
N HIS A 14 -0.49 9.06 12.97
CA HIS A 14 -0.31 10.50 12.78
C HIS A 14 -1.38 11.08 11.86
N LEU A 15 -1.74 10.37 10.80
CA LEU A 15 -2.79 10.77 9.86
C LEU A 15 -4.16 10.81 10.56
N ILE A 16 -4.50 9.79 11.36
CA ILE A 16 -5.73 9.74 12.15
C ILE A 16 -5.85 10.99 13.04
N LYS A 17 -4.76 11.33 13.74
CA LYS A 17 -4.72 12.52 14.62
C LYS A 17 -4.83 13.83 13.82
N LYS A 18 -4.06 13.94 12.73
CA LYS A 18 -4.01 15.17 11.91
C LYS A 18 -5.34 15.46 11.22
N LEU A 19 -6.06 14.43 10.77
CA LEU A 19 -7.35 14.54 10.12
C LEU A 19 -8.52 14.45 11.11
N SER A 20 -8.25 14.33 12.42
CA SER A 20 -9.26 14.22 13.48
C SER A 20 -10.28 13.10 13.23
N LEU A 21 -9.82 11.95 12.69
CA LEU A 21 -10.70 10.83 12.40
C LEU A 21 -11.18 10.18 13.68
N GLY A 22 -12.49 10.00 13.83
CA GLY A 22 -13.12 9.31 14.94
C GLY A 22 -13.08 7.80 14.76
N LYS A 23 -12.92 7.03 15.85
CA LYS A 23 -13.07 5.58 15.77
C LYS A 23 -14.52 5.23 15.46
N ARG A 24 -14.76 4.53 14.36
CA ARG A 24 -16.10 4.10 13.96
C ARG A 24 -16.60 2.99 14.88
N LYS A 25 -17.80 3.15 15.38
CA LYS A 25 -18.52 2.13 16.17
C LYS A 25 -19.35 1.29 15.20
N THR A 26 -18.85 0.12 14.87
CA THR A 26 -19.48 -0.79 13.92
C THR A 26 -19.28 -2.25 14.33
N SER A 27 -20.15 -3.14 13.87
CA SER A 27 -19.96 -4.60 13.94
C SER A 27 -19.00 -5.12 12.86
N PHE A 28 -18.49 -4.25 12.01
CA PHE A 28 -17.53 -4.60 10.97
C PHE A 28 -16.26 -5.20 11.59
N PRO A 29 -15.73 -6.30 11.05
CA PRO A 29 -14.64 -7.05 11.69
C PRO A 29 -13.28 -6.33 11.68
N PHE A 30 -13.13 -5.29 10.87
CA PHE A 30 -11.90 -4.52 10.77
C PHE A 30 -12.02 -3.18 11.52
N LEU A 31 -10.93 -2.75 12.14
CA LEU A 31 -10.88 -1.48 12.83
C LEU A 31 -10.96 -0.33 11.84
N GLN A 32 -11.93 0.56 12.02
CA GLN A 32 -12.16 1.70 11.13
C GLN A 32 -12.13 3.03 11.88
N TYR A 33 -11.70 4.05 11.15
CA TYR A 33 -11.74 5.46 11.56
C TYR A 33 -12.41 6.27 10.46
N GLU A 34 -13.27 7.19 10.83
CA GLU A 34 -14.07 7.96 9.88
C GLU A 34 -14.00 9.46 10.11
N GLY A 35 -14.10 10.24 9.05
CA GLY A 35 -14.30 11.67 8.98
C GLY A 35 -15.39 11.99 7.98
N GLU A 36 -15.52 13.26 7.59
CA GLU A 36 -16.61 13.71 6.71
C GLU A 36 -16.61 13.03 5.35
N GLU A 37 -15.44 12.91 4.70
CA GLU A 37 -15.28 12.30 3.38
C GLU A 37 -14.17 11.23 3.35
N ILE A 38 -13.76 10.73 4.50
CA ILE A 38 -12.65 9.80 4.65
C ILE A 38 -13.10 8.61 5.48
N LEU A 39 -12.83 7.41 4.97
CA LEU A 39 -12.91 6.16 5.73
C LEU A 39 -11.56 5.47 5.68
N LEU A 40 -10.95 5.29 6.85
CA LEU A 40 -9.68 4.60 7.02
C LEU A 40 -9.93 3.24 7.66
N THR A 41 -9.48 2.17 7.01
CA THR A 41 -9.60 0.79 7.47
C THR A 41 -8.22 0.20 7.75
N ILE A 42 -8.06 -0.38 8.95
CA ILE A 42 -6.88 -1.18 9.30
C ILE A 42 -7.13 -2.60 8.84
N THR A 43 -6.39 -3.03 7.82
CA THR A 43 -6.61 -4.31 7.14
C THR A 43 -6.08 -5.51 7.92
N GLY A 44 -5.08 -5.31 8.76
CA GLY A 44 -4.21 -6.38 9.24
C GLY A 44 -3.15 -6.73 8.20
N GLN A 45 -2.15 -7.49 8.63
CA GLN A 45 -0.99 -7.85 7.82
C GLN A 45 -1.30 -9.00 6.85
N GLY A 46 -0.71 -8.93 5.66
CA GLY A 46 -0.73 -9.96 4.62
C GLY A 46 -1.84 -9.83 3.60
N GLN A 47 -1.61 -10.44 2.44
CA GLN A 47 -2.46 -10.28 1.25
C GLN A 47 -3.92 -10.71 1.47
N ILE A 48 -4.16 -11.79 2.23
CA ILE A 48 -5.52 -12.30 2.49
C ILE A 48 -6.31 -11.28 3.30
N ASN A 49 -5.76 -10.79 4.41
CA ASN A 49 -6.43 -9.79 5.24
C ASN A 49 -6.69 -8.50 4.47
N ALA A 50 -5.70 -8.05 3.70
CA ALA A 50 -5.81 -6.87 2.86
C ALA A 50 -6.95 -7.00 1.85
N SER A 51 -7.00 -8.08 1.06
CA SER A 51 -8.04 -8.27 0.04
C SER A 51 -9.44 -8.39 0.63
N VAL A 52 -9.60 -9.16 1.73
CA VAL A 52 -10.90 -9.32 2.39
C VAL A 52 -11.40 -8.00 2.96
N SER A 53 -10.53 -7.24 3.65
CA SER A 53 -10.93 -5.97 4.24
C SER A 53 -11.30 -4.92 3.20
N VAL A 54 -10.54 -4.84 2.10
CA VAL A 54 -10.84 -3.92 0.99
C VAL A 54 -12.18 -4.26 0.36
N ALA A 55 -12.36 -5.51 -0.08
CA ALA A 55 -13.59 -5.94 -0.74
C ALA A 55 -14.82 -5.72 0.17
N ALA A 56 -14.74 -6.12 1.44
CA ALA A 56 -15.83 -5.95 2.39
C ALA A 56 -16.13 -4.46 2.65
N THR A 57 -15.10 -3.62 2.84
CA THR A 57 -15.30 -2.18 3.05
C THR A 57 -15.97 -1.53 1.85
N LEU A 58 -15.47 -1.77 0.64
CA LEU A 58 -16.01 -1.15 -0.57
C LEU A 58 -17.44 -1.60 -0.86
N GLN A 59 -17.77 -2.86 -0.56
CA GLN A 59 -19.12 -3.40 -0.70
C GLN A 59 -20.07 -2.77 0.35
N GLU A 60 -19.69 -2.70 1.62
CA GLU A 60 -20.53 -2.13 2.68
C GLU A 60 -20.83 -0.65 2.43
N GLU A 61 -19.82 0.12 2.05
CA GLU A 61 -19.95 1.55 1.76
C GLU A 61 -20.57 1.84 0.38
N LYS A 62 -20.83 0.80 -0.44
CA LYS A 62 -21.33 0.97 -1.81
C LYS A 62 -20.46 1.94 -2.61
N ALA A 63 -19.16 1.73 -2.55
CA ALA A 63 -18.18 2.56 -3.24
C ALA A 63 -18.52 2.76 -4.71
N LYS A 64 -18.28 3.96 -5.22
CA LYS A 64 -18.73 4.39 -6.55
C LYS A 64 -17.53 4.74 -7.43
N LYS A 65 -17.77 4.70 -8.73
CA LYS A 65 -16.81 5.24 -9.69
C LYS A 65 -16.58 6.73 -9.40
N GLY A 66 -15.32 7.12 -9.23
CA GLY A 66 -14.91 8.46 -8.83
C GLY A 66 -14.53 8.60 -7.35
N ASP A 67 -14.80 7.59 -6.53
CA ASP A 67 -14.19 7.50 -5.21
C ASP A 67 -12.69 7.22 -5.34
N ILE A 68 -11.92 7.70 -4.35
CA ILE A 68 -10.46 7.55 -4.34
C ILE A 68 -10.10 6.44 -3.36
N LEU A 69 -9.23 5.52 -3.78
CA LEU A 69 -8.66 4.52 -2.92
C LEU A 69 -7.15 4.76 -2.76
N LEU A 70 -6.70 4.80 -1.51
CA LEU A 70 -5.30 4.94 -1.14
C LEU A 70 -4.85 3.74 -0.31
N SER A 71 -3.77 3.09 -0.72
CA SER A 71 -3.02 2.14 0.12
C SER A 71 -1.84 2.88 0.71
N LEU A 72 -1.76 2.92 2.05
CA LEU A 72 -0.67 3.54 2.79
C LEU A 72 0.00 2.48 3.66
N GLY A 73 1.31 2.40 3.59
CA GLY A 73 2.05 1.42 4.37
C GLY A 73 3.55 1.66 4.35
N SER A 74 4.23 0.96 5.24
CA SER A 74 5.68 0.88 5.26
C SER A 74 6.16 -0.18 4.27
N ALA A 75 7.29 0.09 3.62
CA ALA A 75 7.93 -0.85 2.71
C ALA A 75 9.42 -0.97 2.99
N ALA A 76 9.97 -2.16 2.79
CA ALA A 76 11.41 -2.38 2.84
C ALA A 76 12.06 -1.96 1.53
N LEU A 77 13.24 -1.36 1.61
CA LEU A 77 14.05 -1.06 0.43
C LEU A 77 14.83 -2.31 0.01
N ILE A 78 14.65 -2.74 -1.24
CA ILE A 78 15.46 -3.81 -1.81
C ILE A 78 16.73 -3.19 -2.41
N LEU A 79 17.86 -3.60 -1.87
CA LEU A 79 19.18 -3.16 -2.32
C LEU A 79 19.83 -4.25 -3.18
N GLY A 80 20.32 -3.89 -4.35
CA GLY A 80 21.23 -4.75 -5.11
C GLY A 80 22.55 -4.96 -4.33
N LYS A 81 23.26 -6.04 -4.63
CA LYS A 81 24.49 -6.48 -3.92
C LYS A 81 25.57 -5.41 -3.72
N ASN A 82 25.54 -4.35 -4.52
CA ASN A 82 26.55 -3.29 -4.53
C ASN A 82 26.04 -1.94 -4.05
N ARG A 83 24.84 -1.87 -3.46
CA ARG A 83 24.27 -0.62 -2.94
C ARG A 83 24.13 -0.68 -1.43
N THR A 84 24.71 0.28 -0.75
CA THR A 84 24.37 0.60 0.64
C THR A 84 23.09 1.42 0.66
N ALA A 85 22.16 1.10 1.58
CA ALA A 85 21.04 1.99 1.85
C ALA A 85 21.60 3.34 2.28
N SER A 86 21.29 4.40 1.57
CA SER A 86 21.56 5.71 2.12
C SER A 86 20.52 5.94 3.21
N GLU A 87 20.96 6.37 4.39
CA GLU A 87 20.09 6.79 5.49
C GLU A 87 19.05 7.84 5.02
N GLU A 88 19.39 8.54 3.95
CA GLU A 88 18.54 9.53 3.30
C GLU A 88 17.22 8.98 2.73
N LEU A 89 17.11 7.68 2.45
CA LEU A 89 15.89 7.06 1.93
C LEU A 89 14.96 6.56 3.03
N MET A 90 15.46 6.43 4.25
CA MET A 90 14.65 5.98 5.38
C MET A 90 13.63 7.05 5.79
N GLY A 91 12.40 6.63 6.00
CA GLY A 91 11.30 7.52 6.39
C GLY A 91 10.81 8.48 5.32
N ARG A 92 11.24 8.32 4.08
CA ARG A 92 10.70 9.08 2.95
C ARG A 92 9.45 8.46 2.38
N TRP A 93 8.60 9.30 1.80
CA TRP A 93 7.43 8.91 1.04
C TRP A 93 7.82 8.65 -0.41
N PHE A 94 7.22 7.59 -0.97
CA PHE A 94 7.38 7.22 -2.37
C PHE A 94 6.02 7.08 -3.03
N TRP A 95 5.96 7.48 -4.30
CA TRP A 95 4.79 7.28 -5.15
C TRP A 95 4.98 6.01 -5.97
N ILE A 96 4.10 5.04 -5.78
CA ILE A 96 4.23 3.74 -6.44
C ILE A 96 3.56 3.81 -7.81
N GLN A 97 4.36 3.72 -8.88
CA GLN A 97 3.88 3.73 -10.25
C GLN A 97 3.69 2.34 -10.86
N LYS A 98 4.34 1.32 -10.32
CA LYS A 98 4.22 -0.07 -10.73
C LYS A 98 4.23 -0.96 -9.51
N LEU A 99 3.23 -1.83 -9.44
CA LEU A 99 3.11 -2.91 -8.48
C LEU A 99 3.38 -4.23 -9.18
N GLU A 100 4.10 -5.14 -8.53
CA GLU A 100 4.31 -6.50 -9.02
C GLU A 100 4.00 -7.50 -7.91
N GLN A 101 3.16 -8.48 -8.20
CA GLN A 101 2.90 -9.58 -7.28
C GLN A 101 3.96 -10.66 -7.46
N GLN A 102 4.77 -10.90 -6.46
CA GLN A 102 5.92 -11.81 -6.51
C GLN A 102 5.54 -13.25 -6.89
N SER A 103 4.43 -13.77 -6.37
CA SER A 103 4.01 -15.16 -6.58
C SER A 103 3.55 -15.46 -8.00
N THR A 104 3.05 -14.47 -8.72
CA THR A 104 2.44 -14.64 -10.04
C THR A 104 3.15 -13.88 -11.15
N GLY A 105 4.02 -12.94 -10.82
CA GLY A 105 4.62 -12.00 -11.78
C GLY A 105 3.64 -10.98 -12.38
N ARG A 106 2.40 -10.93 -11.90
CA ARG A 106 1.40 -9.97 -12.41
C ARG A 106 1.79 -8.56 -12.02
N CYS A 107 1.71 -7.67 -13.01
CA CYS A 107 1.99 -6.25 -12.83
C CYS A 107 0.70 -5.44 -12.86
N PHE A 108 0.64 -4.43 -12.00
CA PHE A 108 -0.45 -3.47 -11.91
C PHE A 108 0.11 -2.05 -11.95
N TYR A 109 -0.68 -1.14 -12.49
CA TYR A 109 -0.31 0.26 -12.64
C TYR A 109 -1.40 1.11 -11.98
N PRO A 110 -1.16 1.61 -10.75
CA PRO A 110 -2.12 2.48 -10.09
C PRO A 110 -2.40 3.73 -10.92
N ASP A 111 -3.67 4.17 -10.94
CA ASP A 111 -4.04 5.44 -11.54
C ASP A 111 -3.48 6.59 -10.69
N LEU A 112 -2.52 7.30 -11.25
CA LEU A 112 -1.88 8.45 -10.61
C LEU A 112 -2.63 9.72 -11.01
N LEU A 113 -3.87 9.86 -10.53
CA LEU A 113 -4.75 11.00 -10.82
C LEU A 113 -4.17 12.34 -10.36
N TYR A 114 -3.28 12.30 -9.38
CA TYR A 114 -2.62 13.48 -8.82
C TYR A 114 -1.11 13.31 -8.93
N LYS A 115 -0.45 14.34 -9.42
CA LYS A 115 1.01 14.40 -9.37
C LYS A 115 1.44 14.99 -8.04
N LEU A 116 1.98 14.16 -7.17
CA LEU A 116 2.57 14.59 -5.92
C LEU A 116 4.10 14.75 -6.09
N ASP A 117 4.68 15.63 -5.29
CA ASP A 117 6.13 15.85 -5.28
C ASP A 117 6.85 14.80 -4.41
N PHE A 118 6.58 13.53 -4.72
CA PHE A 118 7.27 12.39 -4.12
C PHE A 118 8.07 11.63 -5.18
N PRO A 119 9.24 11.10 -4.84
CA PRO A 119 10.00 10.26 -5.76
C PRO A 119 9.18 9.02 -6.11
N GLU A 120 9.30 8.59 -7.36
CA GLU A 120 8.64 7.40 -7.87
C GLU A 120 9.43 6.13 -7.52
N ALA A 121 8.70 5.06 -7.20
CA ALA A 121 9.29 3.76 -6.96
C ALA A 121 8.45 2.63 -7.59
N ARG A 122 9.08 1.46 -7.74
CA ARG A 122 8.41 0.19 -8.01
C ARG A 122 8.21 -0.54 -6.69
N LEU A 123 7.11 -1.29 -6.59
CA LEU A 123 6.79 -2.06 -5.39
C LEU A 123 6.58 -3.52 -5.76
N LEU A 124 7.29 -4.41 -5.07
CA LEU A 124 7.10 -5.84 -5.14
C LEU A 124 6.31 -6.28 -3.92
N THR A 125 5.17 -6.93 -4.11
CA THR A 125 4.35 -7.48 -3.02
C THR A 125 4.54 -8.98 -2.92
N GLY A 126 4.85 -9.48 -1.72
CA GLY A 126 5.00 -10.91 -1.45
C GLY A 126 4.63 -11.29 -0.04
N ASP A 127 4.56 -12.61 0.25
CA ASP A 127 4.15 -13.12 1.57
C ASP A 127 5.31 -13.16 2.59
N LYS A 128 6.55 -13.17 2.10
CA LYS A 128 7.75 -13.18 2.93
C LYS A 128 8.85 -12.39 2.25
N ILE A 129 9.58 -11.62 3.03
CA ILE A 129 10.88 -11.11 2.58
C ILE A 129 11.77 -12.35 2.41
N SER A 130 11.77 -12.92 1.21
CA SER A 130 12.64 -14.06 0.91
C SER A 130 14.05 -13.54 0.64
N GLU A 131 15.06 -14.36 0.97
CA GLU A 131 16.46 -14.12 0.54
C GLU A 131 16.60 -14.03 -0.99
N ARG A 132 15.61 -14.49 -1.76
CA ARG A 132 15.46 -14.23 -3.20
C ARG A 132 15.09 -12.80 -3.56
N ALA A 133 14.70 -11.96 -2.60
CA ALA A 133 14.73 -10.51 -2.80
C ALA A 133 16.17 -9.96 -2.93
N SER A 134 17.21 -10.76 -2.62
CA SER A 134 18.53 -10.60 -3.18
C SER A 134 18.43 -11.01 -4.66
N MET A 135 17.93 -10.13 -5.49
CA MET A 135 17.72 -10.36 -6.90
C MET A 135 18.99 -10.90 -7.56
N GLU A 136 18.84 -12.04 -8.25
CA GLU A 136 19.68 -12.35 -9.39
C GLU A 136 19.84 -11.06 -10.22
N ASP A 137 21.08 -10.78 -10.63
CA ASP A 137 21.51 -9.58 -11.35
C ASP A 137 20.85 -9.41 -12.75
N GLY A 138 19.56 -9.67 -12.86
CA GLY A 138 18.73 -9.33 -13.99
C GLY A 138 18.42 -7.84 -13.95
N GLU A 139 19.35 -7.06 -14.50
CA GLU A 139 19.17 -5.69 -14.97
C GLU A 139 18.00 -4.94 -14.35
N ILE A 140 18.21 -4.30 -13.18
CA ILE A 140 17.52 -3.07 -12.90
C ILE A 140 18.11 -2.04 -13.87
N SER A 141 17.78 -2.20 -15.15
CA SER A 141 18.09 -1.21 -16.16
C SER A 141 17.15 -0.03 -15.95
N GLY A 142 17.63 0.96 -15.27
CA GLY A 142 16.88 2.18 -15.00
C GLY A 142 16.80 2.47 -13.50
N GLU A 143 17.13 3.67 -13.15
CA GLU A 143 17.39 4.27 -11.84
C GLU A 143 16.23 4.26 -10.82
N LYS A 144 15.20 3.40 -10.96
CA LYS A 144 14.02 3.42 -10.10
C LYS A 144 14.20 2.49 -8.90
N LEU A 145 13.96 3.04 -7.72
CA LEU A 145 13.98 2.32 -6.46
C LEU A 145 12.98 1.17 -6.47
N LEU A 146 13.40 0.00 -5.96
CA LEU A 146 12.53 -1.13 -5.74
C LEU A 146 12.25 -1.27 -4.24
N LEU A 147 10.99 -1.24 -3.89
CA LEU A 147 10.47 -1.42 -2.55
C LEU A 147 9.79 -2.80 -2.43
N TYR A 148 9.60 -3.27 -1.21
CA TYR A 148 8.92 -4.52 -0.90
C TYR A 148 7.88 -4.32 0.21
N ASP A 149 6.69 -4.86 0.01
CA ASP A 149 5.62 -4.91 1.00
C ASP A 149 4.90 -6.27 1.02
N MET A 150 3.85 -6.38 1.82
CA MET A 150 3.08 -7.61 1.96
C MET A 150 1.59 -7.46 1.59
N GLU A 151 1.11 -6.31 1.17
CA GLU A 151 -0.32 -6.04 1.05
C GLU A 151 -0.74 -5.37 -0.27
N SER A 152 0.06 -4.48 -0.82
CA SER A 152 -0.40 -3.54 -1.86
C SER A 152 -0.96 -4.18 -3.12
N ALA A 153 -0.39 -5.28 -3.60
CA ALA A 153 -0.94 -5.96 -4.78
C ALA A 153 -2.34 -6.53 -4.51
N ALA A 154 -2.58 -7.02 -3.29
CA ALA A 154 -3.89 -7.54 -2.88
C ALA A 154 -4.92 -6.42 -2.69
N VAL A 155 -4.52 -5.27 -2.13
CA VAL A 155 -5.35 -4.07 -2.04
C VAL A 155 -5.78 -3.62 -3.44
N PHE A 156 -4.81 -3.47 -4.34
CA PHE A 156 -5.08 -3.04 -5.71
C PHE A 156 -5.98 -4.02 -6.46
N GLN A 157 -5.72 -5.32 -6.32
CA GLN A 157 -6.51 -6.36 -6.98
C GLN A 157 -7.96 -6.39 -6.47
N ALA A 158 -8.17 -6.27 -5.15
CA ALA A 158 -9.50 -6.26 -4.55
C ALA A 158 -10.30 -4.99 -4.89
N ALA A 159 -9.63 -3.89 -5.17
CA ALA A 159 -10.27 -2.62 -5.57
C ALA A 159 -10.78 -2.61 -7.02
N ASN A 160 -10.29 -3.52 -7.86
CA ASN A 160 -10.63 -3.58 -9.28
C ASN A 160 -11.71 -4.63 -9.62
N PHE A 161 -12.42 -5.14 -8.62
CA PHE A 161 -13.55 -6.06 -8.80
C PHE A 161 -14.91 -5.36 -8.84
#